data_ac932d079440c298d31aa91d9b9588b8
#
_entry.id   ac932d079440c298d31aa91d9b9588b8
#
_cell.length_a   1.000
_cell.length_b   1.000
_cell.length_c   1.000
_cell.angle_alpha   90.00
_cell.angle_beta   90.00
_cell.angle_gamma   90.00
#
_symmetry.space_group_name_H-M   'P 1'
#
loop_
_entity.id
_entity.type
_entity.pdbx_description
1 polymer ?
#
loop_
_entity_poly.entity_id
_entity_poly.type
_entity_poly.pdbx_seq_one_letter_code
_entity_poly.pdbx_strand_id
1 'polypeptide(L)'
;MSGKDQNKEYRNFSKNLILWQKDFGRHNLPWQKQTNPYRVWISEIMLQQTQVKTVLPFFEKFMKKYPDIKALSKSKIEDVFELWTGLGYYRRAENIYKSSQIIRNKHNLIFPSTFEEIINLPGIGRSTAGAILSLAFNKRYAILDGNVKRVLERYFAIKAEKNIDKELWEFSENLLPKDKNNIYSQAIMDLGATICTKKTPVCEKCPVSLDCKSLKFDLTNVIPIKRKKIIKKEKDLNYLLVVKNKNLVLMQKNPSKGIWANLWTFLNFKTRDDCKKYLKKINLTPNIYNYASIQHNLTHMKLNINIYR
;
A
#
# COMPACT_ATOMS: atom_id res chain seq x y z
N MET A 1 1.57 25.57 -26.98
CA MET A 1 0.20 25.86 -26.55
C MET A 1 0.20 27.10 -25.71
N SER A 2 -0.76 28.02 -25.90
CA SER A 2 -0.90 29.19 -25.02
C SER A 2 -1.35 28.76 -23.63
N GLY A 3 -1.00 29.51 -22.57
CA GLY A 3 -1.42 29.16 -21.20
C GLY A 3 -2.96 29.09 -21.02
N LYS A 4 -3.72 29.73 -21.91
CA LYS A 4 -5.20 29.64 -21.93
C LYS A 4 -5.67 28.28 -22.46
N ASP A 5 -5.01 27.70 -23.45
CA ASP A 5 -5.33 26.39 -24.02
C ASP A 5 -5.04 25.26 -23.04
N GLN A 6 -3.93 25.34 -22.32
CA GLN A 6 -3.54 24.39 -21.30
C GLN A 6 -4.51 24.36 -20.11
N ASN A 7 -4.96 25.53 -19.66
CA ASN A 7 -5.97 25.64 -18.61
C ASN A 7 -7.33 25.05 -19.03
N LYS A 8 -7.70 25.14 -20.30
CA LYS A 8 -8.92 24.54 -20.85
C LYS A 8 -8.80 23.01 -20.88
N GLU A 9 -7.65 22.47 -21.32
CA GLU A 9 -7.35 21.03 -21.31
C GLU A 9 -7.48 20.44 -19.90
N TYR A 10 -6.88 21.06 -18.90
CA TYR A 10 -6.92 20.60 -17.51
C TYR A 10 -8.35 20.60 -16.92
N ARG A 11 -9.14 21.62 -17.22
CA ARG A 11 -10.55 21.67 -16.79
C ARG A 11 -11.39 20.58 -17.46
N ASN A 12 -11.18 20.32 -18.74
CA ASN A 12 -11.87 19.26 -19.46
C ASN A 12 -11.52 17.88 -18.88
N PHE A 13 -10.24 17.62 -18.57
CA PHE A 13 -9.80 16.37 -17.96
C PHE A 13 -10.56 16.08 -16.66
N SER A 14 -10.52 17.00 -15.70
CA SER A 14 -11.17 16.80 -14.41
C SER A 14 -12.72 16.72 -14.53
N LYS A 15 -13.32 17.54 -15.39
CA LYS A 15 -14.78 17.51 -15.67
C LYS A 15 -15.20 16.15 -16.24
N ASN A 16 -14.50 15.65 -17.24
CA ASN A 16 -14.83 14.37 -17.88
C ASN A 16 -14.68 13.19 -16.92
N LEU A 17 -13.65 13.22 -16.06
CA LEU A 17 -13.48 12.20 -15.03
C LEU A 17 -14.60 12.21 -13.99
N ILE A 18 -15.00 13.39 -13.51
CA ILE A 18 -16.10 13.52 -12.54
C ILE A 18 -17.41 13.02 -13.13
N LEU A 19 -17.70 13.33 -14.40
CA LEU A 19 -18.89 12.83 -15.08
C LEU A 19 -18.85 11.32 -15.25
N TRP A 20 -17.73 10.78 -15.72
CA TRP A 20 -17.53 9.34 -15.89
C TRP A 20 -17.66 8.55 -14.58
N GLN A 21 -17.15 9.10 -13.47
CA GLN A 21 -17.21 8.45 -12.17
C GLN A 21 -18.64 8.15 -11.73
N LYS A 22 -19.59 9.02 -12.06
CA LYS A 22 -20.99 8.87 -11.68
C LYS A 22 -21.58 7.55 -12.16
N ASP A 23 -21.29 7.16 -13.42
CA ASP A 23 -21.95 6.03 -14.07
C ASP A 23 -21.06 4.78 -14.15
N PHE A 24 -19.74 4.98 -14.18
CA PHE A 24 -18.77 3.90 -14.46
C PHE A 24 -17.72 3.70 -13.35
N GLY A 25 -17.69 4.55 -12.34
CA GLY A 25 -16.79 4.41 -11.20
C GLY A 25 -17.17 3.26 -10.27
N ARG A 26 -16.26 2.90 -9.39
CA ARG A 26 -16.54 1.91 -8.34
C ARG A 26 -17.28 2.58 -7.17
N HIS A 27 -18.47 2.12 -6.86
CA HIS A 27 -19.31 2.68 -5.79
C HIS A 27 -19.59 1.70 -4.64
N ASN A 28 -19.20 0.43 -4.80
CA ASN A 28 -19.54 -0.65 -3.88
C ASN A 28 -18.39 -1.07 -2.96
N LEU A 29 -17.34 -0.27 -2.85
CA LEU A 29 -16.23 -0.60 -1.96
C LEU A 29 -16.62 -0.32 -0.49
N PRO A 30 -16.31 -1.22 0.47
CA PRO A 30 -16.76 -1.09 1.86
C PRO A 30 -16.39 0.23 2.54
N TRP A 31 -15.25 0.82 2.16
CA TRP A 31 -14.79 2.10 2.69
C TRP A 31 -15.49 3.32 2.08
N GLN A 32 -16.28 3.15 1.01
CA GLN A 32 -17.08 4.21 0.41
C GLN A 32 -18.49 4.32 1.01
N LYS A 33 -19.04 3.23 1.58
CA LYS A 33 -20.44 3.19 2.08
C LYS A 33 -20.69 4.12 3.27
N GLN A 34 -19.70 4.33 4.10
CA GLN A 34 -19.74 5.23 5.25
C GLN A 34 -18.41 5.98 5.30
N THR A 35 -18.23 6.92 4.38
CA THR A 35 -16.99 7.67 4.24
C THR A 35 -16.73 8.52 5.48
N ASN A 36 -15.66 8.19 6.19
CA ASN A 36 -15.11 9.01 7.27
C ASN A 36 -13.58 8.88 7.26
N PRO A 37 -12.85 9.82 7.90
CA PRO A 37 -11.39 9.84 7.85
C PRO A 37 -10.72 8.55 8.33
N TYR A 38 -11.27 7.90 9.35
CA TYR A 38 -10.74 6.65 9.89
C TYR A 38 -10.83 5.52 8.85
N ARG A 39 -12.00 5.31 8.24
CA ARG A 39 -12.21 4.25 7.24
C ARG A 39 -11.37 4.48 5.99
N VAL A 40 -11.31 5.72 5.51
CA VAL A 40 -10.46 6.11 4.38
C VAL A 40 -8.99 5.83 4.71
N TRP A 41 -8.50 6.28 5.86
CA TRP A 41 -7.12 6.03 6.27
C TRP A 41 -6.78 4.53 6.31
N ILE A 42 -7.59 3.70 6.96
CA ILE A 42 -7.34 2.26 7.05
C ILE A 42 -7.33 1.62 5.65
N SER A 43 -8.29 1.97 4.78
CA SER A 43 -8.32 1.43 3.41
C SER A 43 -7.09 1.86 2.60
N GLU A 44 -6.69 3.14 2.66
CA GLU A 44 -5.53 3.66 1.95
C GLU A 44 -4.24 2.95 2.38
N ILE A 45 -4.05 2.71 3.68
CA ILE A 45 -2.88 1.97 4.17
C ILE A 45 -2.94 0.49 3.74
N MET A 46 -4.11 -0.16 3.79
CA MET A 46 -4.25 -1.55 3.34
C MET A 46 -4.00 -1.71 1.83
N LEU A 47 -4.39 -0.73 1.04
CA LEU A 47 -4.22 -0.71 -0.41
C LEU A 47 -2.79 -0.41 -0.87
N GLN A 48 -1.90 0.08 0.01
CA GLN A 48 -0.49 0.26 -0.35
C GLN A 48 0.11 -1.06 -0.85
N GLN A 49 0.48 -1.13 -2.13
CA GLN A 49 1.06 -2.31 -2.79
C GLN A 49 0.20 -3.59 -2.72
N THR A 50 -1.09 -3.48 -2.46
CA THR A 50 -2.02 -4.61 -2.37
C THR A 50 -3.27 -4.33 -3.20
N GLN A 51 -3.75 -5.34 -3.92
CA GLN A 51 -4.93 -5.21 -4.78
C GLN A 51 -6.22 -5.14 -3.96
N VAL A 52 -7.22 -4.42 -4.46
CA VAL A 52 -8.55 -4.28 -3.83
C VAL A 52 -9.16 -5.63 -3.47
N LYS A 53 -9.16 -6.60 -4.39
CA LYS A 53 -9.71 -7.95 -4.15
C LYS A 53 -9.11 -8.63 -2.93
N THR A 54 -7.81 -8.44 -2.70
CA THR A 54 -7.12 -8.99 -1.53
C THR A 54 -7.50 -8.22 -0.25
N VAL A 55 -7.64 -6.89 -0.34
CA VAL A 55 -7.90 -6.03 0.84
C VAL A 55 -9.32 -6.21 1.38
N LEU A 56 -10.31 -6.43 0.53
CA LEU A 56 -11.73 -6.48 0.92
C LEU A 56 -12.00 -7.31 2.18
N PRO A 57 -11.65 -8.60 2.24
CA PRO A 57 -11.96 -9.42 3.42
C PRO A 57 -11.19 -8.98 4.69
N PHE A 58 -10.01 -8.42 4.53
CA PHE A 58 -9.21 -7.90 5.64
C PHE A 58 -9.81 -6.62 6.22
N PHE A 59 -10.23 -5.71 5.34
CA PHE A 59 -10.87 -4.46 5.74
C PHE A 59 -12.16 -4.71 6.52
N GLU A 60 -13.01 -5.61 6.06
CA GLU A 60 -14.27 -5.95 6.73
C GLU A 60 -14.02 -6.55 8.13
N LYS A 61 -13.09 -7.51 8.25
CA LYS A 61 -12.71 -8.09 9.54
C LYS A 61 -12.12 -7.03 10.48
N PHE A 62 -11.27 -6.15 9.96
CA PHE A 62 -10.65 -5.09 10.73
C PHE A 62 -11.68 -4.09 11.26
N MET A 63 -12.60 -3.63 10.39
CA MET A 63 -13.66 -2.71 10.78
C MET A 63 -14.66 -3.31 11.77
N LYS A 64 -14.89 -4.62 11.71
CA LYS A 64 -15.72 -5.34 12.70
C LYS A 64 -15.09 -5.33 14.08
N LYS A 65 -13.78 -5.56 14.19
CA LYS A 65 -13.05 -5.59 15.47
C LYS A 65 -12.71 -4.18 15.97
N TYR A 66 -12.34 -3.28 15.05
CA TYR A 66 -11.94 -1.91 15.36
C TYR A 66 -12.75 -0.91 14.50
N PRO A 67 -14.01 -0.61 14.90
CA PRO A 67 -14.90 0.26 14.14
C PRO A 67 -14.45 1.73 14.12
N ASP A 68 -13.63 2.14 15.09
CA ASP A 68 -13.17 3.51 15.26
C ASP A 68 -11.76 3.61 15.89
N ILE A 69 -11.22 4.83 15.96
CA ILE A 69 -9.93 5.15 16.59
C ILE A 69 -9.88 4.72 18.05
N LYS A 70 -10.97 4.87 18.78
CA LYS A 70 -11.04 4.55 20.22
C LYS A 70 -10.83 3.07 20.45
N ALA A 71 -11.51 2.22 19.68
CA ALA A 71 -11.37 0.76 19.76
C ALA A 71 -9.94 0.33 19.36
N LEU A 72 -9.42 0.87 18.23
CA LEU A 72 -8.08 0.54 17.75
C LEU A 72 -6.99 0.98 18.74
N SER A 73 -7.08 2.19 19.28
CA SER A 73 -6.06 2.73 20.18
C SER A 73 -6.01 2.04 21.57
N LYS A 74 -7.02 1.26 21.91
CA LYS A 74 -7.05 0.43 23.13
C LYS A 74 -6.56 -1.01 22.90
N SER A 75 -6.32 -1.40 21.65
CA SER A 75 -5.87 -2.76 21.31
C SER A 75 -4.41 -3.01 21.71
N LYS A 76 -4.01 -4.28 21.67
CA LYS A 76 -2.59 -4.67 21.68
C LYS A 76 -2.11 -4.78 20.24
N ILE A 77 -0.82 -4.54 20.02
CA ILE A 77 -0.21 -4.62 18.69
C ILE A 77 -0.31 -6.05 18.11
N GLU A 78 -0.24 -7.06 18.98
CA GLU A 78 -0.36 -8.46 18.62
C GLU A 78 -1.74 -8.77 18.00
N ASP A 79 -2.82 -8.21 18.56
CA ASP A 79 -4.18 -8.37 18.03
C ASP A 79 -4.34 -7.72 16.64
N VAL A 80 -3.64 -6.59 16.42
CA VAL A 80 -3.63 -5.93 15.10
C VAL A 80 -2.86 -6.78 14.08
N PHE A 81 -1.73 -7.37 14.48
CA PHE A 81 -0.95 -8.27 13.63
C PHE A 81 -1.72 -9.55 13.29
N GLU A 82 -2.49 -10.10 14.22
CA GLU A 82 -3.34 -11.27 13.97
C GLU A 82 -4.33 -11.00 12.82
N LEU A 83 -5.07 -9.88 12.88
CA LEU A 83 -5.99 -9.47 11.81
C LEU A 83 -5.30 -9.16 10.47
N TRP A 84 -4.00 -8.85 10.52
CA TRP A 84 -3.20 -8.54 9.34
C TRP A 84 -2.56 -9.76 8.69
N THR A 85 -2.65 -10.93 9.35
CA THR A 85 -2.00 -12.17 8.92
C THR A 85 -2.50 -12.59 7.54
N GLY A 86 -1.58 -12.68 6.57
CA GLY A 86 -1.87 -13.00 5.17
C GLY A 86 -1.91 -11.77 4.24
N LEU A 87 -2.07 -10.54 4.74
CA LEU A 87 -2.07 -9.33 3.92
C LEU A 87 -0.65 -8.89 3.51
N GLY A 88 0.37 -9.26 4.29
CA GLY A 88 1.76 -8.88 4.05
C GLY A 88 2.09 -7.43 4.43
N TYR A 89 3.40 -7.07 4.30
CA TYR A 89 3.88 -5.73 4.64
C TYR A 89 3.46 -5.28 6.04
N TYR A 90 3.76 -6.06 7.07
CA TYR A 90 3.34 -5.87 8.47
C TYR A 90 3.71 -4.51 9.08
N ARG A 91 4.72 -3.83 8.52
CA ARG A 91 5.05 -2.46 8.92
C ARG A 91 3.88 -1.49 8.74
N ARG A 92 2.97 -1.76 7.81
CA ARG A 92 1.73 -0.97 7.65
C ARG A 92 0.81 -1.14 8.86
N ALA A 93 0.63 -2.36 9.34
CA ALA A 93 -0.15 -2.63 10.57
C ALA A 93 0.48 -1.96 11.78
N GLU A 94 1.80 -2.05 11.93
CA GLU A 94 2.56 -1.37 12.99
C GLU A 94 2.36 0.16 12.93
N ASN A 95 2.42 0.73 11.74
CA ASN A 95 2.21 2.16 11.52
C ASN A 95 0.77 2.58 11.84
N ILE A 96 -0.24 1.80 11.47
CA ILE A 96 -1.64 2.03 11.85
C ILE A 96 -1.77 2.06 13.37
N TYR A 97 -1.22 1.07 14.06
CA TYR A 97 -1.25 1.02 15.52
C TYR A 97 -0.58 2.25 16.14
N LYS A 98 0.66 2.58 15.74
CA LYS A 98 1.38 3.76 16.23
C LYS A 98 0.61 5.05 15.97
N SER A 99 0.05 5.22 14.78
CA SER A 99 -0.75 6.40 14.43
C SER A 99 -2.00 6.49 15.29
N SER A 100 -2.68 5.37 15.60
CA SER A 100 -3.84 5.38 16.48
C SER A 100 -3.49 5.86 17.91
N GLN A 101 -2.30 5.50 18.42
CA GLN A 101 -1.79 5.99 19.71
C GLN A 101 -1.51 7.50 19.67
N ILE A 102 -0.93 7.99 18.56
CA ILE A 102 -0.69 9.42 18.36
C ILE A 102 -2.01 10.19 18.30
N ILE A 103 -2.99 9.70 17.53
CA ILE A 103 -4.31 10.33 17.42
C ILE A 103 -5.03 10.35 18.77
N ARG A 104 -4.94 9.28 19.54
CA ARG A 104 -5.49 9.24 20.90
C ARG A 104 -4.84 10.28 21.81
N ASN A 105 -3.50 10.35 21.82
CA ASN A 105 -2.77 11.10 22.83
C ASN A 105 -2.62 12.60 22.48
N LYS A 106 -2.54 12.93 21.18
CA LYS A 106 -2.28 14.30 20.71
C LYS A 106 -3.51 14.96 20.08
N HIS A 107 -4.50 14.19 19.64
CA HIS A 107 -5.67 14.71 18.93
C HIS A 107 -7.00 14.31 19.58
N ASN A 108 -6.99 13.87 20.86
CA ASN A 108 -8.18 13.54 21.65
C ASN A 108 -9.16 12.59 20.93
N LEU A 109 -8.64 11.57 20.24
CA LEU A 109 -9.38 10.61 19.42
C LEU A 109 -10.07 11.21 18.18
N ILE A 110 -9.84 12.48 17.86
CA ILE A 110 -10.33 13.13 16.64
C ILE A 110 -9.28 12.95 15.54
N PHE A 111 -9.68 12.43 14.39
CA PHE A 111 -8.75 12.27 13.27
C PHE A 111 -8.30 13.65 12.76
N PRO A 112 -6.99 13.91 12.62
CA PRO A 112 -6.50 15.21 12.18
C PRO A 112 -6.99 15.56 10.77
N SER A 113 -7.16 16.84 10.50
CA SER A 113 -7.74 17.32 9.25
C SER A 113 -6.86 18.30 8.47
N THR A 114 -5.62 18.54 8.92
CA THR A 114 -4.63 19.34 8.18
C THR A 114 -3.60 18.45 7.52
N PHE A 115 -2.95 18.94 6.46
CA PHE A 115 -1.91 18.18 5.77
C PHE A 115 -0.71 17.94 6.67
N GLU A 116 -0.31 18.96 7.42
CA GLU A 116 0.84 18.97 8.32
C GLU A 116 0.68 17.93 9.44
N GLU A 117 -0.51 17.80 9.99
CA GLU A 117 -0.78 16.80 11.03
C GLU A 117 -0.81 15.38 10.47
N ILE A 118 -1.49 15.19 9.31
CA ILE A 118 -1.68 13.88 8.70
C ILE A 118 -0.36 13.31 8.17
N ILE A 119 0.49 14.13 7.52
CA ILE A 119 1.77 13.67 6.95
C ILE A 119 2.75 13.21 8.03
N ASN A 120 2.61 13.69 9.26
CA ASN A 120 3.42 13.33 10.40
C ASN A 120 3.00 12.00 11.05
N LEU A 121 1.87 11.42 10.65
CA LEU A 121 1.46 10.10 11.13
C LEU A 121 2.32 8.99 10.50
N PRO A 122 2.81 8.01 11.27
CA PRO A 122 3.61 6.90 10.76
C PRO A 122 2.97 6.20 9.54
N GLY A 123 3.76 6.04 8.47
CA GLY A 123 3.34 5.32 7.27
C GLY A 123 2.49 6.12 6.28
N ILE A 124 2.26 7.40 6.54
CA ILE A 124 1.55 8.30 5.64
C ILE A 124 2.56 9.14 4.86
N GLY A 125 2.56 8.99 3.53
CA GLY A 125 3.29 9.85 2.62
C GLY A 125 2.37 10.89 1.97
N ARG A 126 2.94 11.80 1.17
CA ARG A 126 2.23 12.90 0.48
C ARG A 126 0.96 12.44 -0.23
N SER A 127 1.05 11.36 -1.02
CA SER A 127 -0.10 10.82 -1.78
C SER A 127 -1.20 10.28 -0.86
N THR A 128 -0.83 9.54 0.20
CA THR A 128 -1.80 9.02 1.17
C THR A 128 -2.46 10.15 1.96
N ALA A 129 -1.70 11.17 2.39
CA ALA A 129 -2.25 12.35 3.03
C ALA A 129 -3.24 13.10 2.12
N GLY A 130 -2.87 13.29 0.85
CA GLY A 130 -3.74 13.86 -0.17
C GLY A 130 -5.02 13.05 -0.37
N ALA A 131 -4.93 11.71 -0.43
CA ALA A 131 -6.09 10.83 -0.57
C ALA A 131 -7.04 10.97 0.64
N ILE A 132 -6.52 10.94 1.86
CA ILE A 132 -7.34 11.11 3.07
C ILE A 132 -8.03 12.48 3.06
N LEU A 133 -7.30 13.55 2.77
CA LEU A 133 -7.84 14.93 2.78
C LEU A 133 -8.89 15.13 1.68
N SER A 134 -8.66 14.58 0.49
CA SER A 134 -9.62 14.75 -0.60
C SER A 134 -10.84 13.85 -0.44
N LEU A 135 -10.66 12.56 -0.12
CA LEU A 135 -11.78 11.60 -0.04
C LEU A 135 -12.66 11.81 1.19
N ALA A 136 -12.05 12.07 2.36
CA ALA A 136 -12.81 12.18 3.61
C ALA A 136 -13.24 13.61 3.97
N PHE A 137 -12.47 14.61 3.53
CA PHE A 137 -12.73 16.02 3.88
C PHE A 137 -13.07 16.91 2.68
N ASN A 138 -13.10 16.34 1.46
CA ASN A 138 -13.31 17.05 0.19
C ASN A 138 -12.36 18.25 -0.01
N LYS A 139 -11.17 18.19 0.60
CA LYS A 139 -10.15 19.22 0.46
C LYS A 139 -9.38 19.08 -0.86
N ARG A 140 -8.91 20.20 -1.40
CA ARG A 140 -8.20 20.26 -2.68
C ARG A 140 -6.74 19.83 -2.53
N TYR A 141 -6.50 18.50 -2.52
CA TYR A 141 -5.17 17.90 -2.46
C TYR A 141 -4.98 16.89 -3.56
N ALA A 142 -3.81 16.96 -4.22
CA ALA A 142 -3.42 16.02 -5.25
C ALA A 142 -3.01 14.67 -4.67
N ILE A 143 -3.20 13.63 -5.48
CA ILE A 143 -2.76 12.26 -5.21
C ILE A 143 -1.86 11.78 -6.34
N LEU A 144 -0.86 10.96 -6.02
CA LEU A 144 0.05 10.41 -7.01
C LEU A 144 0.45 8.98 -6.62
N ASP A 145 -0.51 8.06 -6.65
CA ASP A 145 -0.28 6.63 -6.50
C ASP A 145 0.17 5.98 -7.81
N GLY A 146 0.44 4.69 -7.81
CA GLY A 146 0.88 3.96 -9.01
C GLY A 146 -0.13 3.95 -10.15
N ASN A 147 -1.44 4.10 -9.87
CA ASN A 147 -2.49 4.18 -10.88
C ASN A 147 -2.51 5.58 -11.50
N VAL A 148 -2.50 6.61 -10.66
CA VAL A 148 -2.48 8.01 -11.09
C VAL A 148 -1.23 8.31 -11.88
N LYS A 149 -0.04 7.88 -11.43
CA LYS A 149 1.22 8.02 -12.19
C LYS A 149 1.06 7.48 -13.60
N ARG A 150 0.58 6.26 -13.76
CA ARG A 150 0.39 5.63 -15.07
C ARG A 150 -0.60 6.39 -15.96
N VAL A 151 -1.70 6.88 -15.40
CA VAL A 151 -2.68 7.69 -16.13
C VAL A 151 -2.02 8.96 -16.64
N LEU A 152 -1.31 9.70 -15.79
CA LEU A 152 -0.64 10.96 -16.15
C LEU A 152 0.51 10.75 -17.13
N GLU A 153 1.36 9.71 -16.91
CA GLU A 153 2.42 9.35 -17.86
C GLU A 153 1.88 9.13 -19.28
N ARG A 154 0.74 8.41 -19.39
CA ARG A 154 0.09 8.17 -20.70
C ARG A 154 -0.61 9.42 -21.23
N TYR A 155 -1.37 10.11 -20.39
CA TYR A 155 -2.11 11.30 -20.86
C TYR A 155 -1.18 12.36 -21.46
N PHE A 156 -0.05 12.61 -20.81
CA PHE A 156 0.95 13.58 -21.24
C PHE A 156 2.06 12.98 -22.14
N ALA A 157 2.04 11.67 -22.41
CA ALA A 157 3.07 10.94 -23.17
C ALA A 157 4.49 11.10 -22.63
N ILE A 158 4.67 10.99 -21.31
CA ILE A 158 5.97 11.16 -20.64
C ILE A 158 6.82 9.91 -20.83
N LYS A 159 7.97 10.05 -21.52
CA LYS A 159 8.91 8.97 -21.87
C LYS A 159 10.16 8.94 -20.99
N ALA A 160 10.14 9.49 -19.79
CA ALA A 160 11.33 9.54 -18.95
C ALA A 160 11.50 8.29 -18.07
N GLU A 161 12.74 7.80 -17.99
CA GLU A 161 13.07 6.64 -17.12
C GLU A 161 13.26 7.01 -15.65
N LYS A 162 13.63 8.25 -15.34
CA LYS A 162 14.00 8.72 -13.99
C LYS A 162 13.51 10.14 -13.74
N ASN A 163 13.35 10.48 -12.46
CA ASN A 163 13.08 11.84 -11.95
C ASN A 163 11.79 12.52 -12.45
N ILE A 164 10.80 11.76 -12.91
CA ILE A 164 9.53 12.31 -13.40
C ILE A 164 8.54 12.64 -12.27
N ASP A 165 8.83 12.25 -11.04
CA ASP A 165 7.89 12.41 -9.92
C ASP A 165 7.53 13.88 -9.66
N LYS A 166 8.49 14.81 -9.81
CA LYS A 166 8.24 16.25 -9.66
C LYS A 166 7.24 16.75 -10.71
N GLU A 167 7.48 16.45 -11.98
CA GLU A 167 6.62 16.82 -13.10
C GLU A 167 5.22 16.20 -12.97
N LEU A 168 5.14 14.92 -12.58
CA LEU A 168 3.84 14.25 -12.34
C LEU A 168 3.06 14.86 -11.17
N TRP A 169 3.74 15.34 -10.13
CA TRP A 169 3.08 16.08 -9.05
C TRP A 169 2.53 17.40 -9.54
N GLU A 170 3.29 18.17 -10.33
CA GLU A 170 2.85 19.43 -10.94
C GLU A 170 1.60 19.21 -11.82
N PHE A 171 1.58 18.16 -12.66
CA PHE A 171 0.40 17.81 -13.44
C PHE A 171 -0.77 17.39 -12.53
N SER A 172 -0.53 16.57 -11.52
CA SER A 172 -1.58 16.13 -10.62
C SER A 172 -2.23 17.30 -9.87
N GLU A 173 -1.45 18.31 -9.47
CA GLU A 173 -1.95 19.53 -8.81
C GLU A 173 -2.72 20.44 -9.76
N ASN A 174 -2.24 20.61 -10.99
CA ASN A 174 -2.87 21.45 -12.01
C ASN A 174 -4.22 20.89 -12.50
N LEU A 175 -4.37 19.55 -12.48
CA LEU A 175 -5.59 18.87 -12.88
C LEU A 175 -6.69 18.87 -11.80
N LEU A 176 -6.40 19.33 -10.58
CA LEU A 176 -7.39 19.36 -9.50
C LEU A 176 -8.54 20.33 -9.83
N PRO A 177 -9.79 19.89 -9.74
CA PRO A 177 -10.94 20.76 -9.89
C PRO A 177 -11.03 21.77 -8.73
N LYS A 178 -11.85 22.80 -8.90
CA LYS A 178 -12.12 23.77 -7.84
C LYS A 178 -12.97 23.15 -6.72
N ASP A 179 -13.88 22.27 -7.06
CA ASP A 179 -14.81 21.55 -6.19
C ASP A 179 -14.86 20.05 -6.51
N LYS A 180 -15.61 19.26 -5.77
CA LYS A 180 -15.79 17.81 -5.96
C LYS A 180 -14.45 17.02 -5.97
N ASN A 181 -13.51 17.44 -5.13
CA ASN A 181 -12.19 16.86 -5.05
C ASN A 181 -12.23 15.37 -4.63
N ASN A 182 -13.17 15.00 -3.76
CA ASN A 182 -13.41 13.62 -3.37
C ASN A 182 -13.82 12.73 -4.56
N ILE A 183 -14.74 13.23 -5.41
CA ILE A 183 -15.19 12.50 -6.61
C ILE A 183 -14.06 12.39 -7.62
N TYR A 184 -13.33 13.50 -7.87
CA TYR A 184 -12.19 13.50 -8.78
C TYR A 184 -11.07 12.54 -8.35
N SER A 185 -10.69 12.56 -7.08
CA SER A 185 -9.64 11.69 -6.57
C SER A 185 -10.03 10.22 -6.67
N GLN A 186 -11.27 9.87 -6.37
CA GLN A 186 -11.77 8.51 -6.60
C GLN A 186 -11.78 8.17 -8.09
N ALA A 187 -12.22 9.09 -8.95
CA ALA A 187 -12.32 8.89 -10.39
C ALA A 187 -10.97 8.58 -11.05
N ILE A 188 -9.93 9.34 -10.73
CA ILE A 188 -8.61 9.13 -11.34
C ILE A 188 -7.96 7.83 -10.87
N MET A 189 -8.18 7.42 -9.61
CA MET A 189 -7.74 6.10 -9.11
C MET A 189 -8.51 4.98 -9.81
N ASP A 190 -9.83 5.12 -9.98
CA ASP A 190 -10.67 4.14 -10.65
C ASP A 190 -10.32 4.00 -12.13
N LEU A 191 -10.12 5.12 -12.82
CA LEU A 191 -9.66 5.12 -14.20
C LEU A 191 -8.37 4.30 -14.36
N GLY A 192 -7.38 4.54 -13.50
CA GLY A 192 -6.14 3.78 -13.51
C GLY A 192 -6.34 2.30 -13.18
N ALA A 193 -7.25 1.96 -12.27
CA ALA A 193 -7.46 0.59 -11.83
C ALA A 193 -8.28 -0.25 -12.83
N THR A 194 -9.23 0.36 -13.57
CA THR A 194 -10.22 -0.37 -14.38
C THR A 194 -10.08 -0.17 -15.89
N ILE A 195 -9.72 1.03 -16.33
CA ILE A 195 -9.65 1.40 -17.75
C ILE A 195 -8.20 1.53 -18.23
N CYS A 196 -7.44 2.46 -17.66
CA CYS A 196 -6.06 2.70 -18.03
C CYS A 196 -5.12 1.69 -17.34
N THR A 197 -5.37 0.41 -17.55
CA THR A 197 -4.63 -0.68 -16.91
C THR A 197 -3.20 -0.81 -17.41
N LYS A 198 -2.35 -1.53 -16.66
CA LYS A 198 -0.92 -1.62 -16.97
C LYS A 198 -0.63 -2.36 -18.28
N LYS A 199 -1.35 -3.45 -18.56
CA LYS A 199 -1.06 -4.32 -19.72
C LYS A 199 -1.96 -4.03 -20.91
N THR A 200 -3.26 -3.94 -20.67
CA THR A 200 -4.30 -3.84 -21.69
C THR A 200 -5.25 -2.69 -21.36
N PRO A 201 -4.87 -1.42 -21.65
CA PRO A 201 -5.77 -0.30 -21.44
C PRO A 201 -6.94 -0.37 -22.43
N VAL A 202 -8.15 -0.03 -21.95
CA VAL A 202 -9.41 -0.04 -22.74
C VAL A 202 -9.71 1.41 -23.14
N CYS A 203 -8.93 1.93 -24.12
CA CYS A 203 -8.92 3.35 -24.47
C CYS A 203 -10.24 3.84 -25.08
N GLU A 204 -11.02 2.99 -25.71
CA GLU A 204 -12.35 3.28 -26.25
C GLU A 204 -13.39 3.64 -25.16
N LYS A 205 -13.18 3.18 -23.91
CA LYS A 205 -14.02 3.49 -22.75
C LYS A 205 -13.44 4.61 -21.87
N CYS A 206 -12.31 5.20 -22.27
CA CYS A 206 -11.63 6.18 -21.46
C CYS A 206 -12.23 7.59 -21.61
N PRO A 207 -12.70 8.24 -20.52
CA PRO A 207 -13.35 9.55 -20.59
C PRO A 207 -12.43 10.69 -21.06
N VAL A 208 -11.12 10.47 -21.07
CA VAL A 208 -10.10 11.45 -21.44
C VAL A 208 -9.28 11.01 -22.68
N SER A 209 -9.81 10.07 -23.47
CA SER A 209 -9.13 9.52 -24.64
C SER A 209 -8.83 10.56 -25.72
N LEU A 210 -9.75 11.52 -25.94
CA LEU A 210 -9.65 12.52 -27.00
C LEU A 210 -8.37 13.39 -26.88
N ASP A 211 -7.98 13.74 -25.66
CA ASP A 211 -6.81 14.58 -25.41
C ASP A 211 -5.58 13.76 -24.98
N CYS A 212 -5.70 12.42 -24.94
CA CYS A 212 -4.61 11.54 -24.51
C CYS A 212 -3.48 11.48 -25.53
N LYS A 213 -2.32 12.07 -25.20
CA LYS A 213 -1.16 12.11 -26.11
C LYS A 213 -0.60 10.73 -26.42
N SER A 214 -0.59 9.80 -25.44
CA SER A 214 -0.14 8.43 -25.72
C SER A 214 -1.07 7.67 -26.67
N LEU A 215 -2.37 7.91 -26.63
CA LEU A 215 -3.29 7.31 -27.60
C LEU A 215 -3.07 7.91 -28.96
N LYS A 216 -3.00 9.23 -29.06
CA LYS A 216 -2.76 9.95 -30.32
C LYS A 216 -1.49 9.53 -31.05
N PHE A 217 -0.43 9.17 -30.31
CA PHE A 217 0.88 8.79 -30.87
C PHE A 217 1.17 7.28 -30.80
N ASP A 218 0.16 6.45 -30.54
CA ASP A 218 0.27 4.98 -30.39
C ASP A 218 1.35 4.53 -29.38
N LEU A 219 1.40 5.21 -28.25
CA LEU A 219 2.38 4.96 -27.18
C LEU A 219 1.79 4.24 -25.95
N THR A 220 0.53 3.86 -25.97
CA THR A 220 -0.16 3.29 -24.81
C THR A 220 0.44 1.97 -24.31
N ASN A 221 1.06 1.19 -25.20
CA ASN A 221 1.77 -0.05 -24.89
C ASN A 221 3.23 0.16 -24.49
N VAL A 222 3.80 1.34 -24.80
CA VAL A 222 5.18 1.72 -24.50
C VAL A 222 5.26 2.41 -23.13
N ILE A 223 4.29 3.29 -22.84
CA ILE A 223 4.23 4.07 -21.60
C ILE A 223 3.31 3.37 -20.58
N PRO A 224 3.73 3.25 -19.32
CA PRO A 224 5.00 3.72 -18.72
C PRO A 224 6.20 2.89 -19.16
N ILE A 225 7.36 3.55 -19.30
CA ILE A 225 8.61 2.86 -19.65
C ILE A 225 8.97 1.87 -18.54
N LYS A 226 9.27 0.64 -18.94
CA LYS A 226 9.63 -0.42 -17.99
C LYS A 226 11.00 -0.10 -17.37
N ARG A 227 11.01 0.20 -16.08
CA ARG A 227 12.26 0.32 -15.32
C ARG A 227 12.99 -1.03 -15.30
N LYS A 228 14.33 -0.99 -15.39
CA LYS A 228 15.15 -2.21 -15.26
C LYS A 228 14.79 -2.93 -13.96
N LYS A 229 14.59 -4.25 -14.04
CA LYS A 229 14.31 -5.06 -12.84
C LYS A 229 15.51 -4.99 -11.91
N ILE A 230 15.29 -4.63 -10.66
CA ILE A 230 16.32 -4.71 -9.62
C ILE A 230 16.64 -6.17 -9.41
N ILE A 231 17.92 -6.53 -9.51
CA ILE A 231 18.41 -7.86 -9.15
C ILE A 231 18.18 -8.03 -7.65
N LYS A 232 17.34 -8.99 -7.28
CA LYS A 232 17.05 -9.28 -5.88
C LYS A 232 18.26 -9.91 -5.21
N LYS A 233 18.65 -9.39 -4.06
CA LYS A 233 19.64 -10.05 -3.20
C LYS A 233 19.04 -11.34 -2.64
N GLU A 234 19.83 -12.42 -2.60
CA GLU A 234 19.43 -13.65 -1.92
C GLU A 234 19.91 -13.64 -0.47
N LYS A 235 19.14 -14.24 0.41
CA LYS A 235 19.49 -14.39 1.82
C LYS A 235 18.99 -15.74 2.34
N ASP A 236 19.90 -16.48 2.98
CA ASP A 236 19.59 -17.71 3.66
C ASP A 236 19.13 -17.43 5.10
N LEU A 237 18.07 -18.11 5.53
CA LEU A 237 17.56 -18.10 6.89
C LEU A 237 17.49 -19.54 7.38
N ASN A 238 18.09 -19.82 8.54
CA ASN A 238 18.13 -21.14 9.14
C ASN A 238 17.29 -21.11 10.43
N TYR A 239 16.13 -21.73 10.38
CA TYR A 239 15.21 -21.80 11.52
C TYR A 239 15.33 -23.15 12.23
N LEU A 240 15.33 -23.12 13.55
CA LEU A 240 15.27 -24.30 14.39
C LEU A 240 13.85 -24.43 14.97
N LEU A 241 13.16 -25.51 14.64
CA LEU A 241 11.86 -25.88 15.15
C LEU A 241 12.04 -26.83 16.35
N VAL A 242 11.87 -26.28 17.54
CA VAL A 242 11.88 -27.05 18.79
C VAL A 242 10.43 -27.27 19.22
N VAL A 243 10.04 -28.54 19.35
CA VAL A 243 8.66 -28.94 19.70
C VAL A 243 8.67 -29.69 21.02
N LYS A 244 7.79 -29.28 21.95
CA LYS A 244 7.52 -29.98 23.22
C LYS A 244 6.10 -30.57 23.20
N ASN A 245 5.96 -31.85 23.60
CA ASN A 245 4.67 -32.53 23.77
C ASN A 245 3.75 -32.44 22.52
N LYS A 246 4.32 -32.51 21.31
CA LYS A 246 3.65 -32.45 20.00
C LYS A 246 2.92 -31.12 19.66
N ASN A 247 2.58 -30.29 20.65
CA ASN A 247 1.71 -29.11 20.48
C ASN A 247 2.37 -27.77 20.83
N LEU A 248 3.49 -27.75 21.54
CA LEU A 248 4.15 -26.52 21.95
C LEU A 248 5.41 -26.31 21.11
N VAL A 249 5.53 -25.13 20.52
CA VAL A 249 6.66 -24.74 19.69
C VAL A 249 7.40 -23.59 20.34
N LEU A 250 8.73 -23.71 20.43
CA LEU A 250 9.57 -22.62 20.92
C LEU A 250 9.69 -21.54 19.85
N MET A 251 9.29 -20.33 20.18
CA MET A 251 9.34 -19.17 19.29
C MET A 251 10.11 -18.01 19.94
N GLN A 252 10.66 -17.16 19.10
CA GLN A 252 11.28 -15.90 19.52
C GLN A 252 10.64 -14.72 18.80
N LYS A 253 10.55 -13.58 19.47
CA LYS A 253 10.14 -12.32 18.83
C LYS A 253 11.34 -11.72 18.11
N ASN A 254 11.18 -11.43 16.81
CA ASN A 254 12.23 -10.79 16.03
C ASN A 254 12.52 -9.37 16.54
N PRO A 255 13.76 -8.86 16.33
CA PRO A 255 14.09 -7.47 16.61
C PRO A 255 13.16 -6.48 15.91
N SER A 256 13.12 -5.25 16.39
CA SER A 256 12.31 -4.15 15.80
C SER A 256 12.76 -3.70 14.40
N LYS A 257 13.90 -4.20 13.91
CA LYS A 257 14.46 -3.93 12.59
C LYS A 257 14.77 -5.23 11.85
N GLY A 258 14.63 -5.22 10.54
CA GLY A 258 14.97 -6.36 9.68
C GLY A 258 13.76 -7.07 9.10
N ILE A 259 13.97 -8.32 8.65
CA ILE A 259 12.93 -9.15 8.05
C ILE A 259 11.96 -9.59 9.14
N TRP A 260 10.66 -9.43 8.89
CA TRP A 260 9.60 -9.78 9.84
C TRP A 260 9.80 -9.17 11.23
N ALA A 261 10.24 -7.92 11.29
CA ALA A 261 10.44 -7.17 12.54
C ALA A 261 9.20 -7.24 13.45
N ASN A 262 9.44 -7.42 14.75
CA ASN A 262 8.42 -7.55 15.80
C ASN A 262 7.48 -8.77 15.69
N LEU A 263 7.63 -9.63 14.67
CA LEU A 263 6.85 -10.86 14.54
C LEU A 263 7.52 -12.01 15.31
N TRP A 264 6.70 -12.95 15.75
CA TRP A 264 7.15 -14.21 16.33
C TRP A 264 7.55 -15.19 15.23
N THR A 265 8.74 -15.78 15.35
CA THR A 265 9.26 -16.78 14.42
C THR A 265 9.90 -17.94 15.19
N PHE A 266 10.20 -19.03 14.51
CA PHE A 266 11.11 -20.04 15.06
C PHE A 266 12.46 -19.40 15.36
N LEU A 267 13.28 -20.07 16.18
CA LEU A 267 14.61 -19.60 16.50
C LEU A 267 15.46 -19.49 15.21
N ASN A 268 16.03 -18.31 14.96
CA ASN A 268 16.77 -18.02 13.73
C ASN A 268 18.27 -18.00 13.99
N PHE A 269 19.04 -18.70 13.16
CA PHE A 269 20.50 -18.83 13.25
C PHE A 269 21.16 -18.50 11.90
N LYS A 270 22.45 -18.17 11.95
CA LYS A 270 23.24 -17.91 10.72
C LYS A 270 23.51 -19.20 9.95
N THR A 271 23.82 -20.28 10.65
CA THR A 271 24.18 -21.56 10.06
C THR A 271 23.44 -22.72 10.75
N ARG A 272 23.43 -23.88 10.08
CA ARG A 272 22.97 -25.15 10.66
C ARG A 272 23.77 -25.53 11.93
N ASP A 273 25.09 -25.29 11.92
CA ASP A 273 25.94 -25.63 13.06
C ASP A 273 25.68 -24.74 14.28
N ASP A 274 25.25 -23.48 14.08
CA ASP A 274 24.81 -22.64 15.19
C ASP A 274 23.52 -23.18 15.82
N CYS A 275 22.61 -23.79 15.04
CA CYS A 275 21.46 -24.50 15.59
C CYS A 275 21.90 -25.65 16.51
N LYS A 276 22.88 -26.46 16.08
CA LYS A 276 23.43 -27.57 16.89
C LYS A 276 24.11 -27.09 18.18
N LYS A 277 24.91 -26.02 18.09
CA LYS A 277 25.55 -25.38 19.25
C LYS A 277 24.53 -24.89 20.25
N TYR A 278 23.44 -24.26 19.78
CA TYR A 278 22.35 -23.81 20.66
C TYR A 278 21.67 -24.97 21.41
N LEU A 279 21.37 -26.09 20.70
CA LEU A 279 20.79 -27.28 21.33
C LEU A 279 21.70 -27.85 22.44
N LYS A 280 23.02 -27.98 22.18
CA LYS A 280 23.98 -28.37 23.22
C LYS A 280 23.94 -27.42 24.43
N LYS A 281 23.88 -26.13 24.20
CA LYS A 281 23.82 -25.12 25.28
C LYS A 281 22.60 -25.28 26.19
N ILE A 282 21.48 -25.74 25.66
CA ILE A 282 20.24 -25.98 26.42
C ILE A 282 20.06 -27.45 26.81
N ASN A 283 21.15 -28.25 26.81
CA ASN A 283 21.17 -29.65 27.18
C ASN A 283 20.22 -30.55 26.37
N LEU A 284 20.06 -30.24 25.07
CA LEU A 284 19.32 -31.07 24.13
C LEU A 284 20.28 -31.75 23.14
N THR A 285 19.86 -32.92 22.67
CA THR A 285 20.65 -33.68 21.66
C THR A 285 20.74 -32.87 20.37
N PRO A 286 21.96 -32.67 19.80
CA PRO A 286 22.14 -31.83 18.61
C PRO A 286 21.83 -32.61 17.31
N ASN A 287 20.99 -33.62 17.35
CA ASN A 287 20.58 -34.39 16.18
C ASN A 287 19.44 -33.66 15.47
N ILE A 288 19.77 -32.92 14.42
CA ILE A 288 18.79 -32.15 13.63
C ILE A 288 18.81 -32.62 12.17
N TYR A 289 17.61 -32.67 11.58
CA TYR A 289 17.43 -32.94 10.15
C TYR A 289 16.75 -31.76 9.45
N ASN A 290 16.89 -31.69 8.14
CA ASN A 290 16.16 -30.69 7.36
C ASN A 290 14.69 -31.12 7.28
N TYR A 291 13.81 -30.38 7.97
CA TYR A 291 12.39 -30.63 7.99
C TYR A 291 11.68 -30.04 6.77
N ALA A 292 12.09 -28.84 6.34
CA ALA A 292 11.56 -28.17 5.14
C ALA A 292 12.53 -27.13 4.60
N SER A 293 12.49 -26.92 3.28
CA SER A 293 13.16 -25.82 2.61
C SER A 293 12.15 -25.07 1.74
N ILE A 294 12.05 -23.75 1.94
CA ILE A 294 11.05 -22.90 1.31
C ILE A 294 11.74 -21.68 0.69
N GLN A 295 11.36 -21.31 -0.53
CA GLN A 295 11.76 -20.04 -1.11
C GLN A 295 10.64 -19.01 -0.95
N HIS A 296 10.96 -17.84 -0.37
CA HIS A 296 10.01 -16.75 -0.21
C HIS A 296 10.54 -15.47 -0.86
N ASN A 297 9.74 -14.89 -1.77
CA ASN A 297 10.10 -13.68 -2.50
C ASN A 297 9.55 -12.44 -1.84
N LEU A 298 10.44 -11.59 -1.32
CA LEU A 298 10.12 -10.22 -0.95
C LEU A 298 10.29 -9.29 -2.16
N THR A 299 9.86 -8.04 -2.02
CA THR A 299 9.99 -7.03 -3.10
C THR A 299 11.45 -6.83 -3.52
N HIS A 300 12.38 -6.78 -2.56
CA HIS A 300 13.79 -6.41 -2.75
C HIS A 300 14.78 -7.56 -2.53
N MET A 301 14.32 -8.74 -2.06
CA MET A 301 15.18 -9.90 -1.85
C MET A 301 14.42 -11.22 -1.99
N LYS A 302 15.16 -12.28 -2.17
CA LYS A 302 14.72 -13.68 -2.19
C LYS A 302 15.25 -14.35 -0.93
N LEU A 303 14.38 -14.98 -0.16
CA LEU A 303 14.74 -15.72 1.04
C LEU A 303 14.76 -17.22 0.73
N ASN A 304 15.87 -17.88 1.03
CA ASN A 304 15.97 -19.33 1.07
C ASN A 304 15.84 -19.73 2.55
N ILE A 305 14.74 -20.33 2.92
CA ILE A 305 14.40 -20.64 4.31
C ILE A 305 14.60 -22.13 4.52
N ASN A 306 15.54 -22.50 5.38
CA ASN A 306 15.76 -23.87 5.81
C ASN A 306 15.22 -24.02 7.24
N ILE A 307 14.37 -25.02 7.46
CA ILE A 307 13.78 -25.34 8.77
C ILE A 307 14.36 -26.67 9.22
N TYR A 308 15.06 -26.65 10.34
CA TYR A 308 15.64 -27.85 10.99
C TYR A 308 14.78 -28.23 12.21
N ARG A 309 14.54 -29.51 12.38
CA ARG A 309 13.84 -30.07 13.54
C ARG A 309 14.69 -31.12 14.27
#